data_0de622171fd9cd782dd19ce0f8a8cce5
#
_entry.id   0de622171fd9cd782dd19ce0f8a8cce5
#
_cell.length_a   1.000
_cell.length_b   1.000
_cell.length_c   1.000
_cell.angle_alpha   90.00
_cell.angle_beta   90.00
_cell.angle_gamma   90.00
#
_symmetry.space_group_name_H-M   'P 1'
#
loop_
_entity.id
_entity.type
_entity.pdbx_description
1 polymer ?
#
loop_
_entity_poly.entity_id
_entity_poly.type
_entity_poly.pdbx_seq_one_letter_code
_entity_poly.pdbx_strand_id
1 'polypeptide(L)'
;MRRIFLLLYLVSTCFTLFAQQDEALVKLTIEVRDSASLQPLADVMCRVVNSKGKMLSYKIADRKGCLNLTAHQEDALVFTLIGYSKRKINVADIHQTTNQPAVILLSPKQVELKEVVVKLSPIRKQGDTLVYNVGSFLQKGDRHLEDVLKKLPGIKVSENGSVSYQGRAINRFYIEGQDLMGNNYTQATRNMPINAVRNVEVLENHQPVKMMQGRKPSESAALNIRLDKNHKARPFGEITGSLGVKPTVWDNQLFLTQVMKHSQTLVSAKMSNTGKDLSKETKEHIDVYNLDAYEPLPQGVLQEDVSQEALPQERYLQNKSYSAGFNNIITLSKDITLRSNILLYEDHAGYNQSTTNYYGGLTPITLETSEWMKQRIFRIVPTLKYEENSTHRFFSDELKYSFGRQTTENQVVTNGIGITEQIRIKPSYIKNYLSSSFKLGKSMLQIHSLLRYTDRREELVSASDSLPLYNTMERFATRSTMMRNAITT
;
A
#
# COMPACT_ATOMS: atom_id res chain seq x y z
N MET A 1 13.24 24.18 74.44
CA MET A 1 11.78 24.39 74.20
C MET A 1 11.40 25.85 73.85
N ARG A 2 11.99 26.84 74.50
CA ARG A 2 11.61 28.28 74.23
C ARG A 2 11.93 28.81 72.79
N ARG A 3 12.93 28.23 72.13
CA ARG A 3 13.33 28.63 70.78
C ARG A 3 12.44 28.01 69.65
N ILE A 4 11.80 26.90 69.95
CA ILE A 4 10.88 26.21 69.00
C ILE A 4 9.50 26.93 68.95
N PHE A 5 9.06 27.41 70.09
CA PHE A 5 7.83 28.20 70.18
C PHE A 5 7.90 29.58 69.46
N LEU A 6 9.07 30.20 69.45
CA LEU A 6 9.32 31.44 68.74
C LEU A 6 9.31 31.25 67.19
N LEU A 7 9.83 30.13 66.72
CA LEU A 7 9.82 29.76 65.30
C LEU A 7 8.42 29.40 64.82
N LEU A 8 7.64 28.69 65.64
CA LEU A 8 6.24 28.37 65.34
C LEU A 8 5.35 29.65 65.34
N TYR A 9 5.64 30.61 66.20
CA TYR A 9 4.91 31.87 66.21
C TYR A 9 5.26 32.78 65.00
N LEU A 10 6.51 32.76 64.55
CA LEU A 10 6.97 33.46 63.35
C LEU A 10 6.40 32.85 62.07
N VAL A 11 6.24 31.55 62.00
CA VAL A 11 5.63 30.83 60.87
C VAL A 11 4.10 31.05 60.84
N SER A 12 3.44 31.15 62.01
CA SER A 12 2.01 31.43 62.12
C SER A 12 1.66 32.83 61.71
N THR A 13 2.53 33.82 61.92
CA THR A 13 2.30 35.23 61.52
C THR A 13 2.59 35.46 60.01
N CYS A 14 3.36 34.61 59.35
CA CYS A 14 3.52 34.67 57.90
C CYS A 14 2.29 34.15 57.12
N PHE A 15 1.43 33.33 57.70
CA PHE A 15 0.23 32.78 57.05
C PHE A 15 -0.99 33.72 57.08
N THR A 16 -0.97 34.81 57.84
CA THR A 16 -2.12 35.72 57.93
C THR A 16 -2.02 36.97 57.05
N LEU A 17 -1.00 37.07 56.17
CA LEU A 17 -0.79 38.18 55.25
C LEU A 17 -1.21 37.91 53.78
N PHE A 18 -1.86 36.78 53.50
CA PHE A 18 -2.67 36.70 52.27
C PHE A 18 -4.09 37.22 52.55
N ALA A 19 -4.20 38.52 52.76
CA ALA A 19 -5.47 39.20 52.70
C ALA A 19 -5.96 39.01 51.24
N GLN A 20 -7.06 38.22 51.06
CA GLN A 20 -7.86 38.25 49.86
C GLN A 20 -8.28 39.73 49.64
N GLN A 21 -7.65 40.34 48.67
CA GLN A 21 -8.13 41.61 48.12
C GLN A 21 -9.44 41.26 47.40
N ASP A 22 -10.58 41.54 48.06
CA ASP A 22 -11.90 41.51 47.39
C ASP A 22 -11.86 42.59 46.29
N GLU A 23 -11.49 42.13 45.09
CA GLU A 23 -11.48 42.99 43.89
C GLU A 23 -12.92 43.45 43.59
N ALA A 24 -13.15 44.74 43.71
CA ALA A 24 -14.45 45.35 43.49
C ALA A 24 -15.00 45.06 42.10
N LEU A 25 -16.12 44.38 41.98
CA LEU A 25 -16.86 44.14 40.76
C LEU A 25 -17.41 45.46 40.21
N VAL A 26 -16.97 45.83 39.01
CA VAL A 26 -17.43 47.04 38.30
C VAL A 26 -18.63 46.68 37.44
N LYS A 27 -19.73 47.37 37.56
CA LYS A 27 -20.90 47.26 36.67
C LYS A 27 -20.68 48.17 35.48
N LEU A 28 -20.73 47.61 34.27
CA LEU A 28 -20.53 48.30 33.02
C LEU A 28 -21.79 48.28 32.17
N THR A 29 -22.20 49.43 31.68
CA THR A 29 -23.21 49.58 30.63
C THR A 29 -22.50 50.00 29.37
N ILE A 30 -22.57 49.20 28.31
CA ILE A 30 -21.80 49.38 27.09
C ILE A 30 -22.78 49.46 25.92
N GLU A 31 -22.53 50.36 25.00
CA GLU A 31 -23.20 50.44 23.71
C GLU A 31 -22.18 50.20 22.61
N VAL A 32 -22.46 49.22 21.74
CA VAL A 32 -21.56 48.86 20.63
C VAL A 32 -22.11 49.44 19.34
N ARG A 33 -21.26 50.16 18.60
CA ARG A 33 -21.63 50.82 17.32
C ARG A 33 -20.64 50.45 16.22
N ASP A 34 -21.11 50.55 14.98
CA ASP A 34 -20.27 50.46 13.79
C ASP A 34 -19.35 51.69 13.69
N SER A 35 -18.06 51.48 13.43
CA SER A 35 -17.10 52.61 13.38
C SER A 35 -17.26 53.50 12.14
N ALA A 36 -17.89 53.03 11.06
CA ALA A 36 -18.08 53.76 9.81
C ALA A 36 -19.43 54.48 9.79
N SER A 37 -20.52 53.84 10.18
CA SER A 37 -21.88 54.33 10.11
C SER A 37 -22.40 54.93 11.44
N LEU A 38 -21.70 54.65 12.56
CA LEU A 38 -22.09 55.00 13.93
C LEU A 38 -23.45 54.42 14.39
N GLN A 39 -24.02 53.51 13.60
CA GLN A 39 -25.26 52.81 13.93
C GLN A 39 -25.01 51.73 15.03
N PRO A 40 -26.00 51.55 15.93
CA PRO A 40 -25.89 50.52 16.96
C PRO A 40 -25.82 49.09 16.33
N LEU A 41 -24.97 48.23 16.90
CA LEU A 41 -24.77 46.87 16.45
C LEU A 41 -25.42 45.86 17.39
N ALA A 42 -26.49 45.20 16.93
CA ALA A 42 -27.13 44.12 17.63
C ALA A 42 -26.31 42.83 17.56
N ASP A 43 -26.59 41.89 18.46
CA ASP A 43 -26.02 40.52 18.48
C ASP A 43 -24.50 40.48 18.65
N VAL A 44 -23.85 41.57 19.07
CA VAL A 44 -22.43 41.55 19.41
C VAL A 44 -22.20 40.71 20.66
N MET A 45 -21.39 39.68 20.55
CA MET A 45 -20.96 38.91 21.71
C MET A 45 -19.80 39.59 22.41
N CYS A 46 -19.99 39.97 23.68
CA CYS A 46 -18.96 40.45 24.59
C CYS A 46 -18.58 39.33 25.57
N ARG A 47 -17.31 38.92 25.58
CA ARG A 47 -16.76 37.95 26.54
C ARG A 47 -15.89 38.69 27.55
N VAL A 48 -16.07 38.40 28.83
CA VAL A 48 -15.18 38.82 29.91
C VAL A 48 -14.09 37.76 30.03
N VAL A 49 -12.83 38.15 29.94
CA VAL A 49 -11.68 37.27 30.05
C VAL A 49 -10.72 37.79 31.12
N ASN A 50 -10.21 36.93 31.98
CA ASN A 50 -9.24 37.30 32.96
C ASN A 50 -7.85 37.56 32.36
N SER A 51 -6.89 38.00 33.18
CA SER A 51 -5.49 38.26 32.80
C SER A 51 -4.78 37.05 32.16
N LYS A 52 -5.23 35.83 32.48
CA LYS A 52 -4.72 34.56 31.89
C LYS A 52 -5.45 34.15 30.61
N GLY A 53 -6.38 34.96 30.10
CA GLY A 53 -7.14 34.69 28.85
C GLY A 53 -8.30 33.68 29.02
N LYS A 54 -8.62 33.27 30.24
CA LYS A 54 -9.75 32.35 30.50
C LYS A 54 -11.05 33.14 30.51
N MET A 55 -12.08 32.70 29.79
CA MET A 55 -13.41 33.29 29.77
C MET A 55 -14.11 33.08 31.11
N LEU A 56 -14.58 34.20 31.70
CA LEU A 56 -15.32 34.23 32.97
C LEU A 56 -16.83 34.26 32.72
N SER A 57 -17.29 35.11 31.80
CA SER A 57 -18.70 35.27 31.43
C SER A 57 -18.83 35.83 30.03
N TYR A 58 -20.05 35.81 29.48
CA TYR A 58 -20.38 36.50 28.23
C TYR A 58 -21.77 37.16 28.29
N LYS A 59 -21.96 38.16 27.45
CA LYS A 59 -23.24 38.81 27.20
C LYS A 59 -23.37 39.13 25.72
N ILE A 60 -24.61 39.22 25.24
CA ILE A 60 -24.95 39.57 23.86
C ILE A 60 -25.67 40.89 23.87
N ALA A 61 -25.28 41.79 22.98
CA ALA A 61 -25.91 43.10 22.83
C ALA A 61 -27.35 42.98 22.33
N ASP A 62 -28.22 43.81 22.84
CA ASP A 62 -29.62 43.87 22.43
C ASP A 62 -29.77 44.56 21.05
N ARG A 63 -31.02 44.74 20.59
CA ARG A 63 -31.32 45.42 19.29
C ARG A 63 -30.85 46.85 19.20
N LYS A 64 -30.54 47.51 20.33
CA LYS A 64 -29.98 48.84 20.40
C LYS A 64 -28.47 48.84 20.59
N GLY A 65 -27.82 47.72 20.46
CA GLY A 65 -26.39 47.57 20.68
C GLY A 65 -25.95 47.62 22.14
N CYS A 66 -26.89 47.59 23.09
CA CYS A 66 -26.60 47.78 24.52
C CYS A 66 -26.41 46.44 25.22
N LEU A 67 -25.48 46.39 26.17
CA LEU A 67 -25.24 45.26 27.05
C LEU A 67 -24.80 45.71 28.45
N ASN A 68 -25.25 44.98 29.47
CA ASN A 68 -24.89 45.18 30.87
C ASN A 68 -24.11 44.00 31.37
N LEU A 69 -22.94 44.20 31.95
CA LEU A 69 -22.11 43.16 32.50
C LEU A 69 -21.36 43.62 33.76
N THR A 70 -20.83 42.69 34.49
CA THR A 70 -19.96 42.91 35.64
C THR A 70 -18.61 42.25 35.36
N ALA A 71 -17.54 42.93 35.71
CA ALA A 71 -16.18 42.46 35.52
C ALA A 71 -15.25 43.03 36.59
N HIS A 72 -14.13 42.44 36.86
CA HIS A 72 -13.08 42.99 37.68
C HIS A 72 -12.24 44.01 36.89
N GLN A 73 -11.60 44.92 37.57
CA GLN A 73 -10.82 45.99 36.93
C GLN A 73 -9.63 45.46 36.14
N GLU A 74 -9.12 44.27 36.48
CA GLU A 74 -8.03 43.56 35.80
C GLU A 74 -8.48 42.74 34.58
N ASP A 75 -9.79 42.59 34.37
CA ASP A 75 -10.34 41.81 33.29
C ASP A 75 -10.29 42.54 31.96
N ALA A 76 -10.46 41.83 30.88
CA ALA A 76 -10.61 42.41 29.55
C ALA A 76 -11.90 41.93 28.88
N LEU A 77 -12.49 42.85 28.14
CA LEU A 77 -13.70 42.64 27.33
C LEU A 77 -13.30 42.34 25.89
N VAL A 78 -13.84 41.27 25.33
CA VAL A 78 -13.57 40.85 23.95
C VAL A 78 -14.88 40.85 23.18
N PHE A 79 -15.00 41.78 22.24
CA PHE A 79 -16.17 41.96 21.38
C PHE A 79 -15.98 41.22 20.08
N THR A 80 -16.98 40.46 19.65
CA THR A 80 -16.99 39.73 18.39
C THR A 80 -18.35 39.78 17.73
N LEU A 81 -18.35 40.07 16.42
CA LEU A 81 -19.52 40.02 15.55
C LEU A 81 -19.07 39.55 14.16
N ILE A 82 -19.91 38.75 13.49
CA ILE A 82 -19.63 38.30 12.12
C ILE A 82 -19.56 39.52 11.20
N GLY A 83 -18.53 39.61 10.38
CA GLY A 83 -18.29 40.76 9.49
C GLY A 83 -17.54 41.92 10.15
N TYR A 84 -17.14 41.80 11.41
CA TYR A 84 -16.41 42.86 12.14
C TYR A 84 -15.08 42.33 12.70
N SER A 85 -14.13 43.25 12.86
CA SER A 85 -12.85 42.95 13.49
C SER A 85 -13.03 42.74 14.99
N LYS A 86 -12.46 41.67 15.53
CA LYS A 86 -12.46 41.42 16.97
C LYS A 86 -11.75 42.56 17.70
N ARG A 87 -12.38 43.11 18.73
CA ARG A 87 -11.82 44.18 19.57
C ARG A 87 -11.67 43.70 21.02
N LYS A 88 -10.48 43.88 21.58
CA LYS A 88 -10.19 43.64 23.00
C LYS A 88 -9.90 44.95 23.69
N ILE A 89 -10.49 45.16 24.88
CA ILE A 89 -10.33 46.39 25.68
C ILE A 89 -10.22 45.97 27.15
N ASN A 90 -9.26 46.48 27.91
CA ASN A 90 -9.19 46.18 29.33
C ASN A 90 -10.27 46.99 30.07
N VAL A 91 -10.85 46.41 31.11
CA VAL A 91 -11.91 47.07 31.89
C VAL A 91 -11.42 48.39 32.50
N ALA A 92 -10.16 48.45 32.91
CA ALA A 92 -9.53 49.66 33.43
C ALA A 92 -9.49 50.84 32.44
N ASP A 93 -9.51 50.57 31.13
CA ASP A 93 -9.46 51.58 30.04
C ASP A 93 -10.86 52.10 29.66
N ILE A 94 -11.92 51.58 30.31
CA ILE A 94 -13.31 51.96 29.99
C ILE A 94 -13.77 53.10 30.90
N HIS A 95 -13.85 54.30 30.35
CA HIS A 95 -14.37 55.45 31.05
C HIS A 95 -15.90 55.52 30.91
N GLN A 96 -16.61 55.20 31.97
CA GLN A 96 -18.07 55.35 32.05
C GLN A 96 -18.42 56.53 32.96
N THR A 97 -19.24 57.41 32.44
CA THR A 97 -19.81 58.49 33.24
C THR A 97 -21.14 58.03 33.89
N THR A 98 -21.52 58.56 35.05
CA THR A 98 -22.60 58.06 35.93
C THR A 98 -23.96 57.86 35.24
N ASN A 99 -24.19 58.44 34.05
CA ASN A 99 -25.48 58.39 33.33
C ASN A 99 -25.36 58.06 31.82
N GLN A 100 -24.18 57.66 31.28
CA GLN A 100 -24.06 57.38 29.86
C GLN A 100 -23.33 56.03 29.66
N PRO A 101 -23.80 55.19 28.71
CA PRO A 101 -23.11 53.94 28.38
C PRO A 101 -21.74 54.21 27.75
N ALA A 102 -20.77 53.37 28.03
CA ALA A 102 -19.48 53.44 27.33
C ALA A 102 -19.67 52.99 25.87
N VAL A 103 -19.29 53.83 24.91
CA VAL A 103 -19.45 53.51 23.48
C VAL A 103 -18.22 52.77 22.97
N ILE A 104 -18.42 51.59 22.41
CA ILE A 104 -17.37 50.76 21.78
C ILE A 104 -17.65 50.70 20.28
N LEU A 105 -16.65 51.10 19.47
CA LEU A 105 -16.74 51.06 18.01
C LEU A 105 -16.11 49.75 17.48
N LEU A 106 -16.83 49.02 16.64
CA LEU A 106 -16.30 47.85 15.89
C LEU A 106 -16.11 48.25 14.43
N SER A 107 -14.96 47.90 13.88
CA SER A 107 -14.64 48.15 12.47
C SER A 107 -15.10 46.99 11.59
N PRO A 108 -15.81 47.24 10.47
CA PRO A 108 -16.15 46.23 9.50
C PRO A 108 -14.90 45.52 9.00
N LYS A 109 -14.99 44.22 8.86
CA LYS A 109 -13.94 43.38 8.29
C LYS A 109 -14.55 42.57 7.16
N GLN A 110 -14.03 42.70 5.96
CA GLN A 110 -14.31 41.76 4.90
C GLN A 110 -13.73 40.41 5.31
N VAL A 111 -14.60 39.45 5.61
CA VAL A 111 -14.20 38.06 5.82
C VAL A 111 -14.10 37.44 4.44
N GLU A 112 -12.90 37.32 3.91
CA GLU A 112 -12.66 36.34 2.86
C GLU A 112 -12.99 34.95 3.47
N LEU A 113 -14.12 34.39 3.07
CA LEU A 113 -14.47 33.03 3.39
C LEU A 113 -13.39 32.18 2.74
N LYS A 114 -12.44 31.68 3.52
CA LYS A 114 -11.55 30.64 3.06
C LYS A 114 -12.44 29.49 2.59
N GLU A 115 -12.22 29.08 1.35
CA GLU A 115 -12.86 27.92 0.76
C GLU A 115 -12.89 26.79 1.80
N VAL A 116 -14.08 26.31 2.13
CA VAL A 116 -14.24 25.16 3.04
C VAL A 116 -13.76 23.96 2.27
N VAL A 117 -12.48 23.65 2.39
CA VAL A 117 -11.92 22.38 1.90
C VAL A 117 -12.58 21.29 2.74
N VAL A 118 -13.61 20.69 2.18
CA VAL A 118 -14.22 19.48 2.73
C VAL A 118 -13.15 18.40 2.66
N LYS A 119 -12.42 18.19 3.74
CA LYS A 119 -11.50 17.05 3.86
C LYS A 119 -12.37 15.80 3.80
N LEU A 120 -12.31 15.11 2.68
CA LEU A 120 -12.94 13.81 2.54
C LEU A 120 -12.44 12.92 3.68
N SER A 121 -13.35 12.15 4.32
CA SER A 121 -12.95 11.19 5.34
C SER A 121 -11.89 10.25 4.77
N PRO A 122 -10.76 10.03 5.46
CA PRO A 122 -9.70 9.13 5.01
C PRO A 122 -10.21 7.74 4.66
N ILE A 123 -11.17 7.24 5.44
CA ILE A 123 -11.79 5.92 5.26
C ILE A 123 -13.29 6.10 5.40
N ARG A 124 -14.05 5.48 4.50
CA ARG A 124 -15.51 5.41 4.59
C ARG A 124 -15.97 4.00 4.24
N LYS A 125 -17.02 3.55 4.90
CA LYS A 125 -17.66 2.27 4.63
C LYS A 125 -18.94 2.48 3.82
N GLN A 126 -19.13 1.69 2.76
CA GLN A 126 -20.31 1.67 1.91
C GLN A 126 -20.75 0.20 1.72
N GLY A 127 -21.72 -0.26 2.53
CA GLY A 127 -22.07 -1.69 2.59
C GLY A 127 -20.84 -2.52 2.97
N ASP A 128 -20.51 -3.50 2.15
CA ASP A 128 -19.33 -4.38 2.34
C ASP A 128 -18.04 -3.81 1.69
N THR A 129 -18.05 -2.54 1.32
CA THR A 129 -16.87 -1.90 0.71
C THR A 129 -16.28 -0.86 1.64
N LEU A 130 -14.99 -1.00 1.95
CA LEU A 130 -14.18 0.04 2.59
C LEU A 130 -13.46 0.84 1.51
N VAL A 131 -13.66 2.15 1.50
CA VAL A 131 -13.05 3.07 0.55
C VAL A 131 -11.99 3.89 1.26
N TYR A 132 -10.74 3.71 0.90
CA TYR A 132 -9.60 4.49 1.36
C TYR A 132 -9.32 5.62 0.37
N ASN A 133 -9.35 6.86 0.84
CA ASN A 133 -8.92 8.02 0.03
C ASN A 133 -7.39 8.08 0.03
N VAL A 134 -6.77 7.76 -1.08
CA VAL A 134 -5.30 7.70 -1.23
C VAL A 134 -4.63 9.00 -0.81
N GLY A 135 -5.19 10.16 -1.16
CA GLY A 135 -4.66 11.45 -0.80
C GLY A 135 -4.48 11.69 0.71
N SER A 136 -5.25 10.99 1.55
CA SER A 136 -5.16 11.10 3.01
C SER A 136 -4.00 10.29 3.62
N PHE A 137 -3.42 9.35 2.87
CA PHE A 137 -2.35 8.46 3.32
C PHE A 137 -1.01 8.74 2.64
N LEU A 138 -0.98 9.65 1.66
CA LEU A 138 0.24 10.03 0.95
C LEU A 138 1.25 10.68 1.87
N GLN A 139 2.50 10.25 1.73
CA GLN A 139 3.66 10.84 2.40
C GLN A 139 4.70 11.27 1.37
N LYS A 140 5.57 12.19 1.78
CA LYS A 140 6.68 12.62 0.95
C LYS A 140 7.59 11.42 0.63
N GLY A 141 7.77 11.12 -0.66
CA GLY A 141 8.56 9.99 -1.15
C GLY A 141 7.75 8.83 -1.71
N ASP A 142 6.43 8.79 -1.51
CA ASP A 142 5.58 7.77 -2.14
C ASP A 142 5.51 8.00 -3.65
N ARG A 143 5.80 6.95 -4.40
CA ARG A 143 5.81 7.00 -5.87
C ARG A 143 4.78 6.06 -6.49
N HIS A 144 4.63 4.87 -5.93
CA HIS A 144 3.84 3.80 -6.50
C HIS A 144 2.71 3.35 -5.57
N LEU A 145 1.76 2.64 -6.12
CA LEU A 145 0.59 2.14 -5.38
C LEU A 145 1.00 1.30 -4.15
N GLU A 146 2.04 0.47 -4.26
CA GLU A 146 2.54 -0.37 -3.15
C GLU A 146 2.95 0.46 -1.93
N ASP A 147 3.53 1.65 -2.12
CA ASP A 147 3.99 2.52 -1.03
C ASP A 147 2.81 2.96 -0.15
N VAL A 148 1.66 3.22 -0.78
CA VAL A 148 0.44 3.58 -0.05
C VAL A 148 -0.27 2.34 0.49
N LEU A 149 -0.35 1.23 -0.25
CA LEU A 149 -0.98 0.00 0.23
C LEU A 149 -0.37 -0.47 1.57
N LYS A 150 0.94 -0.33 1.76
CA LYS A 150 1.65 -0.67 3.02
C LYS A 150 1.21 0.17 4.22
N LYS A 151 0.55 1.31 4.00
CA LYS A 151 0.12 2.26 5.03
C LYS A 151 -1.37 2.19 5.33
N LEU A 152 -2.14 1.49 4.47
CA LEU A 152 -3.58 1.38 4.65
C LEU A 152 -3.90 0.43 5.80
N PRO A 153 -4.73 0.84 6.77
CA PRO A 153 -5.13 -0.01 7.88
C PRO A 153 -5.75 -1.34 7.41
N GLY A 154 -5.28 -2.44 7.99
CA GLY A 154 -5.76 -3.79 7.68
C GLY A 154 -5.13 -4.43 6.44
N ILE A 155 -4.40 -3.69 5.61
CA ILE A 155 -3.70 -4.21 4.43
C ILE A 155 -2.25 -4.49 4.79
N LYS A 156 -1.74 -5.63 4.34
CA LYS A 156 -0.32 -6.01 4.39
C LYS A 156 0.15 -6.37 2.99
N VAL A 157 1.32 -5.90 2.64
CA VAL A 157 2.03 -6.28 1.41
C VAL A 157 3.32 -6.99 1.83
N SER A 158 3.48 -8.24 1.41
CA SER A 158 4.67 -9.03 1.71
C SER A 158 5.82 -8.69 0.74
N GLU A 159 7.03 -9.14 1.03
CA GLU A 159 8.20 -8.90 0.19
C GLU A 159 8.05 -9.46 -1.24
N ASN A 160 7.34 -10.57 -1.41
CA ASN A 160 7.04 -11.14 -2.72
C ASN A 160 5.90 -10.41 -3.46
N GLY A 161 5.35 -9.33 -2.89
CA GLY A 161 4.27 -8.53 -3.48
C GLY A 161 2.86 -9.06 -3.24
N SER A 162 2.70 -10.17 -2.49
CA SER A 162 1.35 -10.65 -2.16
C SER A 162 0.66 -9.70 -1.20
N VAL A 163 -0.62 -9.44 -1.47
CA VAL A 163 -1.45 -8.53 -0.67
C VAL A 163 -2.43 -9.35 0.17
N SER A 164 -2.57 -8.97 1.43
CA SER A 164 -3.56 -9.54 2.34
C SER A 164 -4.35 -8.43 3.05
N TYR A 165 -5.59 -8.75 3.39
CA TYR A 165 -6.47 -7.90 4.19
C TYR A 165 -6.88 -8.64 5.45
N GLN A 166 -6.68 -8.03 6.63
CA GLN A 166 -6.94 -8.63 7.95
C GLN A 166 -6.32 -10.03 8.11
N GLY A 167 -5.09 -10.21 7.59
CA GLY A 167 -4.36 -11.48 7.68
C GLY A 167 -4.73 -12.54 6.63
N ARG A 168 -5.74 -12.31 5.78
CA ARG A 168 -6.15 -13.22 4.70
C ARG A 168 -5.72 -12.69 3.35
N ALA A 169 -5.20 -13.57 2.48
CA ALA A 169 -4.85 -13.18 1.12
C ALA A 169 -6.08 -12.71 0.34
N ILE A 170 -5.89 -11.68 -0.50
CA ILE A 170 -6.97 -11.23 -1.40
C ILE A 170 -7.25 -12.27 -2.47
N ASN A 171 -8.53 -12.40 -2.86
CA ASN A 171 -8.92 -13.33 -3.91
C ASN A 171 -8.94 -12.73 -5.32
N ARG A 172 -9.00 -11.40 -5.43
CA ARG A 172 -8.95 -10.66 -6.72
C ARG A 172 -8.32 -9.28 -6.53
N PHE A 173 -7.69 -8.82 -7.61
CA PHE A 173 -7.17 -7.47 -7.73
C PHE A 173 -7.75 -6.82 -8.99
N TYR A 174 -8.55 -5.78 -8.80
CA TYR A 174 -9.23 -5.08 -9.88
C TYR A 174 -8.63 -3.70 -10.13
N ILE A 175 -8.66 -3.28 -11.37
CA ILE A 175 -8.45 -1.89 -11.79
C ILE A 175 -9.74 -1.43 -12.46
N GLU A 176 -10.40 -0.39 -11.92
CA GLU A 176 -11.72 0.07 -12.35
C GLU A 176 -12.75 -1.08 -12.52
N GLY A 177 -12.70 -2.06 -11.62
CA GLY A 177 -13.62 -3.19 -11.61
C GLY A 177 -13.29 -4.34 -12.57
N GLN A 178 -12.15 -4.30 -13.28
CA GLN A 178 -11.72 -5.36 -14.20
C GLN A 178 -10.50 -6.11 -13.67
N ASP A 179 -10.50 -7.43 -13.78
CA ASP A 179 -9.39 -8.33 -13.41
C ASP A 179 -8.36 -8.41 -14.55
N LEU A 180 -7.60 -7.32 -14.77
CA LEU A 180 -6.62 -7.20 -15.85
C LEU A 180 -5.42 -8.15 -15.66
N MET A 181 -4.94 -8.28 -14.41
CA MET A 181 -3.66 -8.91 -14.11
C MET A 181 -3.80 -10.36 -13.66
N GLY A 182 -5.02 -10.79 -13.29
CA GLY A 182 -5.18 -12.05 -12.57
C GLY A 182 -4.34 -12.08 -11.30
N ASN A 183 -3.62 -13.19 -11.11
CA ASN A 183 -2.78 -13.38 -9.93
C ASN A 183 -1.37 -12.75 -10.04
N ASN A 184 -1.07 -12.04 -11.15
CA ASN A 184 0.22 -11.36 -11.37
C ASN A 184 0.16 -9.86 -11.06
N TYR A 185 -0.67 -9.44 -10.13
CA TYR A 185 -0.96 -8.03 -9.83
C TYR A 185 0.23 -7.24 -9.24
N THR A 186 1.32 -7.91 -8.84
CA THR A 186 2.54 -7.24 -8.35
C THR A 186 3.12 -6.25 -9.36
N GLN A 187 2.98 -6.52 -10.67
CA GLN A 187 3.40 -5.57 -11.70
C GLN A 187 2.62 -4.25 -11.60
N ALA A 188 1.33 -4.31 -11.31
CA ALA A 188 0.52 -3.11 -11.13
C ALA A 188 0.82 -2.41 -9.79
N THR A 189 0.92 -3.15 -8.69
CA THR A 189 1.13 -2.54 -7.37
C THR A 189 2.48 -1.83 -7.26
N ARG A 190 3.54 -2.41 -7.83
CA ARG A 190 4.91 -1.86 -7.76
C ARG A 190 5.21 -0.76 -8.77
N ASN A 191 4.41 -0.64 -9.82
CA ASN A 191 4.76 0.23 -10.95
C ASN A 191 3.70 1.29 -11.26
N MET A 192 2.47 1.14 -10.77
CA MET A 192 1.42 2.12 -11.01
C MET A 192 1.72 3.42 -10.26
N PRO A 193 1.89 4.56 -10.96
CA PRO A 193 2.15 5.85 -10.32
C PRO A 193 1.00 6.22 -9.37
N ILE A 194 1.34 6.61 -8.15
CA ILE A 194 0.33 6.86 -7.12
C ILE A 194 -0.58 8.06 -7.43
N ASN A 195 -0.09 9.03 -8.17
CA ASN A 195 -0.87 10.19 -8.62
C ASN A 195 -2.03 9.82 -9.57
N ALA A 196 -1.96 8.64 -10.20
CA ALA A 196 -3.06 8.12 -11.01
C ALA A 196 -4.18 7.49 -10.18
N VAL A 197 -3.95 7.20 -8.90
CA VAL A 197 -4.88 6.49 -8.03
C VAL A 197 -5.62 7.47 -7.12
N ARG A 198 -6.94 7.43 -7.18
CA ARG A 198 -7.81 8.24 -6.32
C ARG A 198 -8.18 7.52 -5.03
N ASN A 199 -8.69 6.28 -5.15
CA ASN A 199 -9.14 5.48 -4.04
C ASN A 199 -8.67 4.03 -4.17
N VAL A 200 -8.47 3.38 -3.03
CA VAL A 200 -8.37 1.93 -2.92
C VAL A 200 -9.65 1.44 -2.24
N GLU A 201 -10.37 0.56 -2.89
CA GLU A 201 -11.57 -0.07 -2.36
C GLU A 201 -11.23 -1.50 -1.91
N VAL A 202 -11.58 -1.83 -0.68
CA VAL A 202 -11.55 -3.21 -0.16
C VAL A 202 -12.97 -3.73 -0.19
N LEU A 203 -13.21 -4.73 -1.02
CA LEU A 203 -14.48 -5.43 -1.12
C LEU A 203 -14.45 -6.58 -0.12
N GLU A 204 -15.05 -6.38 1.06
CA GLU A 204 -15.13 -7.42 2.09
C GLU A 204 -16.10 -8.52 1.64
N ASN A 205 -15.88 -9.75 2.10
CA ASN A 205 -16.72 -10.91 1.76
C ASN A 205 -16.92 -11.10 0.24
N HIS A 206 -15.88 -10.79 -0.52
CA HIS A 206 -15.95 -10.73 -1.97
C HIS A 206 -16.16 -12.09 -2.61
N GLN A 207 -17.27 -12.26 -3.33
CA GLN A 207 -17.59 -13.42 -4.16
C GLN A 207 -17.40 -13.08 -5.63
N PRO A 208 -16.32 -13.59 -6.29
CA PRO A 208 -16.01 -13.24 -7.68
C PRO A 208 -17.03 -13.76 -8.69
N VAL A 209 -17.74 -14.85 -8.40
CA VAL A 209 -18.75 -15.43 -9.28
C VAL A 209 -20.12 -14.83 -8.98
N LYS A 210 -20.67 -14.02 -9.90
CA LYS A 210 -21.92 -13.27 -9.70
C LYS A 210 -23.10 -14.14 -9.30
N MET A 211 -23.26 -15.32 -9.90
CA MET A 211 -24.36 -16.21 -9.58
C MET A 211 -24.29 -16.82 -8.15
N MET A 212 -23.11 -16.77 -7.52
CA MET A 212 -22.89 -17.25 -6.15
C MET A 212 -23.03 -16.17 -5.09
N GLN A 213 -23.12 -14.89 -5.51
CA GLN A 213 -23.29 -13.77 -4.59
C GLN A 213 -24.60 -13.94 -3.78
N GLY A 214 -24.49 -13.74 -2.47
CA GLY A 214 -25.61 -13.94 -1.54
C GLY A 214 -26.00 -15.40 -1.28
N ARG A 215 -25.33 -16.39 -1.90
CA ARG A 215 -25.62 -17.83 -1.74
C ARG A 215 -24.47 -18.58 -1.07
N LYS A 216 -23.25 -18.36 -1.54
CA LYS A 216 -22.03 -18.93 -0.97
C LYS A 216 -21.28 -17.81 -0.25
N PRO A 217 -21.18 -17.83 1.09
CA PRO A 217 -20.41 -16.83 1.81
C PRO A 217 -18.93 -16.91 1.38
N SER A 218 -18.30 -15.76 1.29
CA SER A 218 -16.86 -15.64 1.07
C SER A 218 -16.25 -14.93 2.26
N GLU A 219 -15.16 -15.47 2.78
CA GLU A 219 -14.38 -14.82 3.85
C GLU A 219 -13.18 -14.04 3.31
N SER A 220 -13.00 -14.05 1.99
CA SER A 220 -11.90 -13.36 1.32
C SER A 220 -12.32 -11.95 0.90
N ALA A 221 -11.34 -11.07 0.82
CA ALA A 221 -11.53 -9.73 0.29
C ALA A 221 -10.96 -9.62 -1.13
N ALA A 222 -11.41 -8.62 -1.89
CA ALA A 222 -10.76 -8.17 -3.10
C ALA A 222 -10.35 -6.72 -2.97
N LEU A 223 -9.32 -6.32 -3.71
CA LEU A 223 -8.94 -4.92 -3.89
C LEU A 223 -9.42 -4.41 -5.23
N ASN A 224 -9.93 -3.18 -5.26
CA ASN A 224 -10.28 -2.48 -6.48
C ASN A 224 -9.63 -1.09 -6.47
N ILE A 225 -8.83 -0.82 -7.47
CA ILE A 225 -8.12 0.44 -7.63
C ILE A 225 -8.96 1.38 -8.48
N ARG A 226 -9.34 2.52 -7.91
CA ARG A 226 -10.06 3.58 -8.61
C ARG A 226 -9.10 4.67 -9.05
N LEU A 227 -9.07 4.91 -10.34
CA LEU A 227 -8.21 5.92 -10.93
C LEU A 227 -8.79 7.33 -10.77
N ASP A 228 -7.92 8.33 -10.75
CA ASP A 228 -8.33 9.72 -10.87
C ASP A 228 -8.98 9.98 -12.24
N LYS A 229 -9.90 10.95 -12.28
CA LYS A 229 -10.66 11.26 -13.50
C LYS A 229 -9.76 11.64 -14.68
N ASN A 230 -8.63 12.28 -14.42
CA ASN A 230 -7.70 12.72 -15.47
C ASN A 230 -6.92 11.58 -16.12
N HIS A 231 -6.87 10.41 -15.46
CA HIS A 231 -6.17 9.21 -15.94
C HIS A 231 -7.12 8.18 -16.56
N LYS A 232 -8.43 8.43 -16.58
CA LYS A 232 -9.40 7.57 -17.26
C LYS A 232 -9.46 7.89 -18.76
N ALA A 233 -9.54 6.84 -19.58
CA ALA A 233 -9.61 6.89 -21.04
C ALA A 233 -8.40 7.54 -21.74
N ARG A 234 -7.33 7.79 -21.03
CA ARG A 234 -6.06 8.33 -21.55
C ARG A 234 -4.92 7.39 -21.16
N PRO A 235 -3.90 7.21 -22.02
CA PRO A 235 -2.71 6.50 -21.62
C PRO A 235 -1.98 7.32 -20.54
N PHE A 236 -1.48 6.63 -19.52
CA PHE A 236 -0.63 7.21 -18.49
C PHE A 236 0.42 6.20 -18.07
N GLY A 237 1.48 6.67 -17.47
CA GLY A 237 2.56 5.79 -17.04
C GLY A 237 3.76 6.56 -16.53
N GLU A 238 4.84 5.84 -16.34
CA GLU A 238 6.11 6.37 -15.85
C GLU A 238 7.26 5.73 -16.61
N ILE A 239 8.27 6.53 -16.95
CA ILE A 239 9.56 6.08 -17.44
C ILE A 239 10.60 6.55 -16.45
N THR A 240 11.37 5.62 -15.91
CA THR A 240 12.46 5.91 -14.98
C THR A 240 13.76 5.38 -15.57
N GLY A 241 14.80 6.22 -15.60
CA GLY A 241 16.14 5.84 -16.01
C GLY A 241 17.15 6.22 -14.94
N SER A 242 18.00 5.29 -14.56
CA SER A 242 19.09 5.49 -13.61
C SER A 242 20.37 4.92 -14.17
N LEU A 243 21.47 5.68 -14.10
CA LEU A 243 22.79 5.27 -14.53
C LEU A 243 23.82 5.67 -13.48
N GLY A 244 24.61 4.72 -13.03
CA GLY A 244 25.76 4.94 -12.15
C GLY A 244 27.07 4.68 -12.89
N VAL A 245 28.13 5.35 -12.46
CA VAL A 245 29.48 5.26 -13.05
C VAL A 245 30.44 4.76 -11.99
N LYS A 246 31.21 3.70 -12.36
CA LYS A 246 32.27 3.09 -11.52
C LYS A 246 31.71 2.38 -10.25
N PRO A 247 31.18 1.18 -10.38
CA PRO A 247 30.95 0.42 -11.62
C PRO A 247 29.78 0.97 -12.43
N THR A 248 29.69 0.62 -13.71
CA THR A 248 28.53 0.97 -14.52
C THR A 248 27.33 0.16 -14.06
N VAL A 249 26.37 0.83 -13.41
CA VAL A 249 25.12 0.26 -12.95
C VAL A 249 23.95 1.01 -13.59
N TRP A 250 22.88 0.28 -13.85
CA TRP A 250 21.67 0.83 -14.44
C TRP A 250 20.43 0.19 -13.84
N ASP A 251 19.37 0.98 -13.76
CA ASP A 251 18.05 0.56 -13.29
C ASP A 251 16.99 1.38 -14.03
N ASN A 252 16.38 0.76 -15.04
CA ASN A 252 15.46 1.42 -15.94
C ASN A 252 14.10 0.72 -15.91
N GLN A 253 13.05 1.52 -15.99
CA GLN A 253 11.67 1.05 -15.91
C GLN A 253 10.81 1.82 -16.91
N LEU A 254 9.93 1.09 -17.57
CA LEU A 254 8.80 1.58 -18.33
C LEU A 254 7.52 0.97 -17.74
N PHE A 255 6.56 1.80 -17.43
CA PHE A 255 5.21 1.40 -17.10
C PHE A 255 4.24 2.27 -17.90
N LEU A 256 3.38 1.66 -18.67
CA LEU A 256 2.37 2.33 -19.46
C LEU A 256 1.04 1.59 -19.33
N THR A 257 -0.02 2.30 -19.04
CA THR A 257 -1.36 1.71 -18.96
C THR A 257 -2.41 2.63 -19.59
N GLN A 258 -3.43 2.02 -20.12
CA GLN A 258 -4.62 2.69 -20.65
C GLN A 258 -5.85 1.94 -20.18
N VAL A 259 -6.79 2.66 -19.56
CA VAL A 259 -8.03 2.10 -19.04
C VAL A 259 -9.20 2.76 -19.76
N MET A 260 -9.80 2.04 -20.68
CA MET A 260 -11.00 2.46 -21.42
C MET A 260 -12.24 1.71 -20.91
N LYS A 261 -13.42 2.09 -21.39
CA LYS A 261 -14.71 1.48 -21.00
C LYS A 261 -14.78 -0.02 -21.32
N HIS A 262 -14.24 -0.43 -22.47
CA HIS A 262 -14.36 -1.81 -22.99
C HIS A 262 -13.02 -2.53 -23.09
N SER A 263 -11.92 -1.87 -22.81
CA SER A 263 -10.61 -2.50 -22.81
C SER A 263 -9.66 -1.83 -21.83
N GLN A 264 -8.79 -2.63 -21.26
CA GLN A 264 -7.67 -2.13 -20.45
C GLN A 264 -6.39 -2.79 -20.96
N THR A 265 -5.34 -2.01 -21.04
CA THR A 265 -4.00 -2.49 -21.44
C THR A 265 -2.98 -1.97 -20.46
N LEU A 266 -2.05 -2.84 -20.07
CA LEU A 266 -0.90 -2.50 -19.24
C LEU A 266 0.34 -3.13 -19.83
N VAL A 267 1.35 -2.30 -20.08
CA VAL A 267 2.68 -2.71 -20.53
C VAL A 267 3.69 -2.31 -19.47
N SER A 268 4.56 -3.23 -19.11
CA SER A 268 5.68 -2.97 -18.22
C SER A 268 6.95 -3.55 -18.78
N ALA A 269 8.06 -2.85 -18.62
CA ALA A 269 9.39 -3.37 -18.92
C ALA A 269 10.37 -2.83 -17.88
N LYS A 270 11.24 -3.71 -17.40
CA LYS A 270 12.30 -3.36 -16.45
C LYS A 270 13.60 -4.00 -16.85
N MET A 271 14.68 -3.29 -16.58
CA MET A 271 16.02 -3.81 -16.66
C MET A 271 16.87 -3.23 -15.54
N SER A 272 17.64 -4.08 -14.88
CA SER A 272 18.50 -3.68 -13.76
C SER A 272 19.74 -4.57 -13.66
N ASN A 273 20.85 -3.97 -13.24
CA ASN A 273 22.06 -4.69 -12.82
C ASN A 273 22.53 -4.29 -11.42
N THR A 274 21.59 -3.86 -10.57
CA THR A 274 21.87 -3.35 -9.22
C THR A 274 21.65 -4.40 -8.12
N GLY A 275 21.60 -5.70 -8.44
CA GLY A 275 21.30 -6.77 -7.50
C GLY A 275 19.81 -6.97 -7.22
N LYS A 276 18.93 -6.21 -7.88
CA LYS A 276 17.47 -6.36 -7.71
C LYS A 276 16.96 -7.64 -8.37
N ASP A 277 16.19 -8.40 -7.62
CA ASP A 277 15.51 -9.59 -8.12
C ASP A 277 14.18 -9.23 -8.77
N LEU A 278 14.19 -9.11 -10.10
CA LEU A 278 12.98 -8.84 -10.88
C LEU A 278 12.04 -10.06 -11.02
N SER A 279 12.47 -11.27 -10.62
CA SER A 279 11.61 -12.45 -10.63
C SER A 279 10.40 -12.31 -9.72
N LYS A 280 10.54 -11.54 -8.63
CA LYS A 280 9.46 -11.25 -7.67
C LYS A 280 8.25 -10.58 -8.32
N GLU A 281 8.45 -9.81 -9.41
CA GLU A 281 7.34 -9.17 -10.14
C GLU A 281 6.66 -10.09 -11.14
N THR A 282 7.32 -11.19 -11.48
CA THR A 282 6.82 -12.19 -12.43
C THR A 282 6.18 -13.39 -11.73
N LYS A 283 6.20 -13.39 -10.38
CA LYS A 283 5.66 -14.47 -9.59
C LYS A 283 4.13 -14.40 -9.53
N GLU A 284 3.49 -15.49 -9.83
CA GLU A 284 2.05 -15.65 -9.67
C GLU A 284 1.71 -15.91 -8.21
N HIS A 285 0.73 -15.18 -7.68
CA HIS A 285 0.19 -15.43 -6.35
C HIS A 285 -0.82 -16.57 -6.38
N ILE A 286 -1.00 -17.22 -5.24
CA ILE A 286 -1.98 -18.32 -5.11
C ILE A 286 -3.39 -17.74 -5.25
N ASP A 287 -4.20 -18.30 -6.13
CA ASP A 287 -5.63 -17.98 -6.22
C ASP A 287 -6.36 -18.71 -5.09
N VAL A 288 -6.59 -17.99 -3.99
CA VAL A 288 -7.28 -18.54 -2.82
C VAL A 288 -8.74 -18.91 -3.08
N TYR A 289 -9.33 -18.40 -4.16
CA TYR A 289 -10.68 -18.75 -4.58
C TYR A 289 -10.73 -20.06 -5.39
N ASN A 290 -9.71 -20.32 -6.19
CA ASN A 290 -9.58 -21.49 -7.06
C ASN A 290 -8.40 -22.37 -6.62
N LEU A 291 -8.41 -22.81 -5.36
CA LEU A 291 -7.36 -23.72 -4.85
C LEU A 291 -7.27 -25.03 -5.64
N ASP A 292 -8.38 -25.49 -6.23
CA ASP A 292 -8.42 -26.67 -7.11
C ASP A 292 -7.63 -26.47 -8.41
N ALA A 293 -7.42 -25.22 -8.84
CA ALA A 293 -6.55 -24.89 -9.97
C ALA A 293 -5.07 -24.82 -9.58
N TYR A 294 -4.77 -24.80 -8.27
CA TYR A 294 -3.41 -24.80 -7.76
C TYR A 294 -2.90 -26.24 -7.65
N GLU A 295 -1.87 -26.49 -8.38
CA GLU A 295 -1.14 -27.77 -8.32
C GLU A 295 0.34 -27.46 -8.51
N PRO A 296 1.21 -27.82 -7.57
CA PRO A 296 2.63 -27.60 -7.73
C PRO A 296 3.15 -28.33 -8.98
N LEU A 297 4.11 -27.71 -9.64
CA LEU A 297 4.81 -28.36 -10.75
C LEU A 297 5.59 -29.56 -10.21
N PRO A 298 5.72 -30.66 -10.98
CA PRO A 298 6.59 -31.76 -10.62
C PRO A 298 7.99 -31.27 -10.32
N GLN A 299 8.54 -31.70 -9.19
CA GLN A 299 9.94 -31.41 -8.87
C GLN A 299 10.85 -32.14 -9.87
N GLY A 300 11.96 -31.50 -10.24
CA GLY A 300 12.99 -32.10 -11.04
C GLY A 300 13.86 -33.03 -10.20
N VAL A 301 14.69 -33.81 -10.90
CA VAL A 301 15.71 -34.62 -10.27
C VAL A 301 16.85 -33.77 -9.73
N LEU A 302 17.22 -32.74 -10.50
CA LEU A 302 18.27 -31.80 -10.12
C LEU A 302 17.66 -30.66 -9.31
N GLN A 303 18.18 -30.44 -8.10
CA GLN A 303 17.85 -29.33 -7.23
C GLN A 303 19.07 -28.41 -7.13
N GLU A 304 18.84 -27.13 -7.23
CA GLU A 304 19.86 -26.12 -6.97
C GLU A 304 19.64 -25.60 -5.54
N ASP A 305 20.62 -25.85 -4.68
CA ASP A 305 20.67 -25.19 -3.38
C ASP A 305 21.29 -23.80 -3.58
N VAL A 306 20.45 -22.79 -3.60
CA VAL A 306 20.91 -21.40 -3.53
C VAL A 306 20.99 -21.04 -2.04
N SER A 307 22.20 -20.85 -1.52
CA SER A 307 22.36 -20.43 -0.14
C SER A 307 21.66 -19.08 0.08
N GLN A 308 20.82 -19.00 1.11
CA GLN A 308 20.17 -17.77 1.50
C GLN A 308 21.09 -17.04 2.48
N GLU A 309 21.73 -15.99 2.00
CA GLU A 309 22.57 -15.14 2.83
C GLU A 309 21.74 -14.25 3.76
N ALA A 310 22.28 -13.94 4.94
CA ALA A 310 21.67 -13.02 5.89
C ALA A 310 21.66 -11.55 5.41
N LEU A 311 22.39 -11.23 4.35
CA LEU A 311 22.49 -9.90 3.78
C LEU A 311 21.38 -9.63 2.76
N PRO A 312 20.93 -8.38 2.60
CA PRO A 312 20.06 -8.01 1.49
C PRO A 312 20.67 -8.40 0.15
N GLN A 313 19.86 -8.96 -0.74
CA GLN A 313 20.28 -9.54 -2.02
C GLN A 313 21.04 -8.54 -2.91
N GLU A 314 20.69 -7.26 -2.85
CA GLU A 314 21.33 -6.17 -3.59
C GLU A 314 22.80 -5.95 -3.17
N ARG A 315 23.26 -6.51 -2.06
CA ARG A 315 24.61 -6.36 -1.56
C ARG A 315 25.59 -7.41 -2.07
N TYR A 316 25.12 -8.58 -2.48
CA TYR A 316 25.97 -9.68 -2.91
C TYR A 316 25.67 -10.19 -4.31
N LEU A 317 24.42 -10.04 -4.80
CA LEU A 317 24.01 -10.53 -6.09
C LEU A 317 24.55 -9.64 -7.22
N GLN A 318 25.35 -10.22 -8.09
CA GLN A 318 25.77 -9.59 -9.34
C GLN A 318 24.85 -10.08 -10.44
N ASN A 319 23.93 -9.24 -10.92
CA ASN A 319 22.97 -9.66 -11.92
C ASN A 319 22.82 -8.68 -13.09
N LYS A 320 22.17 -9.16 -14.16
CA LYS A 320 21.59 -8.38 -15.24
C LYS A 320 20.23 -8.98 -15.50
N SER A 321 19.21 -8.34 -14.93
CA SER A 321 17.83 -8.82 -14.98
C SER A 321 16.99 -7.99 -15.93
N TYR A 322 16.11 -8.66 -16.65
CA TYR A 322 15.15 -8.09 -17.58
C TYR A 322 13.78 -8.70 -17.32
N SER A 323 12.77 -7.87 -17.27
CA SER A 323 11.39 -8.34 -17.22
C SER A 323 10.51 -7.51 -18.13
N ALA A 324 9.55 -8.14 -18.80
CA ALA A 324 8.54 -7.47 -19.58
C ALA A 324 7.17 -8.12 -19.38
N GLY A 325 6.14 -7.30 -19.33
CA GLY A 325 4.75 -7.75 -19.19
C GLY A 325 3.85 -7.02 -20.18
N PHE A 326 3.01 -7.76 -20.85
CA PHE A 326 1.88 -7.26 -21.64
C PHE A 326 0.61 -7.86 -21.06
N ASN A 327 -0.31 -7.02 -20.66
CA ASN A 327 -1.58 -7.42 -20.06
C ASN A 327 -2.70 -6.66 -20.75
N ASN A 328 -3.69 -7.39 -21.21
CA ASN A 328 -4.85 -6.82 -21.88
C ASN A 328 -6.11 -7.55 -21.45
N ILE A 329 -7.19 -6.80 -21.22
CA ILE A 329 -8.53 -7.34 -21.04
C ILE A 329 -9.50 -6.58 -21.92
N ILE A 330 -10.34 -7.31 -22.64
CA ILE A 330 -11.39 -6.77 -23.51
C ILE A 330 -12.75 -7.23 -22.97
N THR A 331 -13.64 -6.29 -22.76
CA THR A 331 -15.04 -6.55 -22.40
C THR A 331 -15.85 -6.67 -23.68
N LEU A 332 -16.17 -7.90 -24.07
CA LEU A 332 -16.95 -8.22 -25.28
C LEU A 332 -18.43 -7.93 -25.08
N SER A 333 -18.93 -8.14 -23.88
CA SER A 333 -20.28 -7.79 -23.46
C SER A 333 -20.30 -7.48 -21.96
N LYS A 334 -21.46 -7.10 -21.41
CA LYS A 334 -21.61 -6.79 -19.96
C LYS A 334 -21.08 -7.90 -19.03
N ASP A 335 -21.15 -9.15 -19.47
CA ASP A 335 -20.82 -10.31 -18.65
C ASP A 335 -19.70 -11.17 -19.25
N ILE A 336 -19.12 -10.77 -20.41
CA ILE A 336 -18.12 -11.54 -21.12
C ILE A 336 -16.83 -10.74 -21.26
N THR A 337 -15.72 -11.31 -20.82
CA THR A 337 -14.38 -10.75 -20.94
C THR A 337 -13.41 -11.74 -21.58
N LEU A 338 -12.44 -11.21 -22.32
CA LEU A 338 -11.28 -11.92 -22.82
C LEU A 338 -10.03 -11.26 -22.27
N ARG A 339 -9.21 -12.00 -21.53
CA ARG A 339 -7.97 -11.52 -20.95
C ARG A 339 -6.78 -12.22 -21.59
N SER A 340 -5.78 -11.44 -21.98
CA SER A 340 -4.51 -11.92 -22.54
C SER A 340 -3.36 -11.34 -21.74
N ASN A 341 -2.48 -12.20 -21.20
CA ASN A 341 -1.30 -11.78 -20.46
C ASN A 341 -0.09 -12.48 -21.06
N ILE A 342 1.00 -11.76 -21.23
CA ILE A 342 2.31 -12.32 -21.63
C ILE A 342 3.32 -11.78 -20.63
N LEU A 343 4.09 -12.68 -20.03
CA LEU A 343 5.14 -12.39 -19.10
C LEU A 343 6.45 -12.94 -19.62
N LEU A 344 7.48 -12.10 -19.64
CA LEU A 344 8.83 -12.44 -20.04
C LEU A 344 9.79 -12.07 -18.92
N TYR A 345 10.72 -12.96 -18.64
CA TYR A 345 11.77 -12.79 -17.66
C TYR A 345 13.08 -13.38 -18.14
N GLU A 346 14.15 -12.63 -18.01
CA GLU A 346 15.52 -13.09 -18.25
C GLU A 346 16.41 -12.56 -17.12
N ASP A 347 17.27 -13.42 -16.60
CA ASP A 347 18.25 -13.06 -15.59
C ASP A 347 19.59 -13.73 -15.85
N HIS A 348 20.64 -12.95 -15.64
CA HIS A 348 22.03 -13.42 -15.62
C HIS A 348 22.57 -13.03 -14.24
N ALA A 349 22.63 -13.98 -13.34
CA ALA A 349 23.03 -13.76 -11.96
C ALA A 349 24.31 -14.52 -11.62
N GLY A 350 25.06 -14.03 -10.66
CA GLY A 350 26.23 -14.72 -10.12
C GLY A 350 26.58 -14.23 -8.73
N TYR A 351 27.27 -15.06 -7.99
CA TYR A 351 27.87 -14.71 -6.72
C TYR A 351 29.17 -15.49 -6.49
N ASN A 352 30.01 -14.97 -5.62
CA ASN A 352 31.19 -15.65 -5.11
C ASN A 352 31.07 -15.73 -3.60
N GLN A 353 31.35 -16.89 -3.06
CA GLN A 353 31.36 -17.16 -1.63
C GLN A 353 32.65 -17.85 -1.23
N SER A 354 33.21 -17.50 -0.08
CA SER A 354 34.32 -18.22 0.55
C SER A 354 33.97 -18.52 2.00
N THR A 355 34.13 -19.77 2.39
CA THR A 355 33.85 -20.25 3.75
C THR A 355 35.08 -20.96 4.28
N THR A 356 35.50 -20.59 5.49
CA THR A 356 36.60 -21.22 6.20
C THR A 356 36.07 -21.82 7.50
N ASN A 357 36.12 -23.13 7.59
CA ASN A 357 35.71 -23.88 8.79
C ASN A 357 36.95 -24.36 9.56
N TYR A 358 36.99 -24.07 10.84
CA TYR A 358 38.03 -24.50 11.76
C TYR A 358 37.50 -25.61 12.65
N TYR A 359 38.08 -26.80 12.55
CA TYR A 359 37.75 -27.92 13.41
C TYR A 359 38.84 -28.07 14.47
N GLY A 360 38.50 -27.80 15.72
CA GLY A 360 39.39 -27.95 16.86
C GLY A 360 39.58 -29.42 17.24
N GLY A 361 40.77 -29.80 17.70
CA GLY A 361 41.14 -31.15 18.14
C GLY A 361 42.65 -31.28 18.39
N LEU A 362 43.12 -32.48 18.62
CA LEU A 362 44.58 -32.78 18.76
C LEU A 362 45.36 -32.40 17.48
N THR A 363 44.70 -32.51 16.34
CA THR A 363 45.17 -32.03 15.03
C THR A 363 44.09 -31.10 14.44
N PRO A 364 44.22 -29.78 14.55
CA PRO A 364 43.27 -28.82 13.99
C PRO A 364 43.21 -28.96 12.46
N ILE A 365 42.02 -29.05 11.91
CA ILE A 365 41.77 -29.12 10.47
C ILE A 365 41.09 -27.83 10.04
N THR A 366 41.63 -27.20 9.01
CA THR A 366 41.01 -26.04 8.34
C THR A 366 40.45 -26.51 7.00
N LEU A 367 39.16 -26.26 6.78
CA LEU A 367 38.48 -26.54 5.52
C LEU A 367 38.15 -25.20 4.86
N GLU A 368 38.85 -24.88 3.77
CA GLU A 368 38.59 -23.70 2.94
C GLU A 368 37.80 -24.10 1.72
N THR A 369 36.61 -23.51 1.55
CA THR A 369 35.76 -23.73 0.39
C THR A 369 35.49 -22.38 -0.28
N SER A 370 35.81 -22.30 -1.57
CA SER A 370 35.45 -21.17 -2.42
C SER A 370 34.44 -21.64 -3.45
N GLU A 371 33.35 -20.95 -3.54
CA GLU A 371 32.26 -21.22 -4.49
C GLU A 371 32.05 -20.04 -5.41
N TRP A 372 31.92 -20.31 -6.70
CA TRP A 372 31.57 -19.35 -7.71
C TRP A 372 30.42 -19.90 -8.55
N MET A 373 29.31 -19.15 -8.61
CA MET A 373 28.13 -19.55 -9.35
C MET A 373 27.77 -18.50 -10.42
N LYS A 374 27.40 -18.98 -11.59
CA LYS A 374 26.70 -18.22 -12.62
C LYS A 374 25.42 -18.92 -12.99
N GLN A 375 24.34 -18.14 -13.03
CA GLN A 375 23.04 -18.64 -13.44
C GLN A 375 22.46 -17.77 -14.56
N ARG A 376 21.85 -18.41 -15.54
CA ARG A 376 21.08 -17.75 -16.60
C ARG A 376 19.71 -18.37 -16.64
N ILE A 377 18.69 -17.53 -16.48
CA ILE A 377 17.28 -17.92 -16.52
C ILE A 377 16.59 -17.15 -17.64
N PHE A 378 15.81 -17.84 -18.43
CA PHE A 378 14.87 -17.27 -19.37
C PHE A 378 13.51 -17.94 -19.17
N ARG A 379 12.43 -17.16 -19.14
CA ARG A 379 11.07 -17.68 -19.03
C ARG A 379 10.07 -16.78 -19.77
N ILE A 380 9.13 -17.40 -20.46
CA ILE A 380 7.98 -16.76 -21.08
C ILE A 380 6.70 -17.49 -20.69
N VAL A 381 5.67 -16.73 -20.33
CA VAL A 381 4.39 -17.27 -19.85
C VAL A 381 3.24 -16.52 -20.48
N PRO A 382 2.74 -16.93 -21.66
CA PRO A 382 1.47 -16.45 -22.20
C PRO A 382 0.30 -17.14 -21.49
N THR A 383 -0.76 -16.35 -21.23
CA THR A 383 -2.02 -16.80 -20.65
C THR A 383 -3.18 -16.15 -21.42
N LEU A 384 -4.17 -16.94 -21.75
CA LEU A 384 -5.41 -16.51 -22.37
C LEU A 384 -6.57 -17.01 -21.51
N LYS A 385 -7.47 -16.11 -21.12
CA LYS A 385 -8.66 -16.45 -20.33
C LYS A 385 -9.90 -15.86 -20.95
N TYR A 386 -10.87 -16.72 -21.25
CA TYR A 386 -12.25 -16.34 -21.56
C TYR A 386 -13.08 -16.50 -20.29
N GLU A 387 -13.89 -15.50 -19.96
CA GLU A 387 -14.78 -15.56 -18.81
C GLU A 387 -16.16 -14.97 -19.15
N GLU A 388 -17.19 -15.75 -18.91
CA GLU A 388 -18.58 -15.33 -18.85
C GLU A 388 -19.05 -15.40 -17.40
N ASN A 389 -19.42 -14.25 -16.83
CA ASN A 389 -19.76 -14.12 -15.40
C ASN A 389 -21.08 -13.35 -15.27
N SER A 390 -22.18 -14.09 -15.34
CA SER A 390 -23.53 -13.56 -15.22
C SER A 390 -24.22 -14.05 -13.91
N THR A 391 -25.41 -13.51 -13.62
CA THR A 391 -26.23 -13.96 -12.48
C THR A 391 -26.87 -15.34 -12.71
N HIS A 392 -26.84 -15.86 -13.92
CA HIS A 392 -27.47 -17.12 -14.32
C HIS A 392 -26.46 -18.21 -14.62
N ARG A 393 -25.31 -17.86 -15.18
CA ARG A 393 -24.27 -18.79 -15.60
C ARG A 393 -22.90 -18.21 -15.35
N PHE A 394 -22.00 -19.04 -14.94
CA PHE A 394 -20.57 -18.77 -14.89
C PHE A 394 -19.85 -19.78 -15.77
N PHE A 395 -18.98 -19.30 -16.67
CA PHE A 395 -18.07 -20.11 -17.46
C PHE A 395 -16.73 -19.40 -17.54
N SER A 396 -15.66 -20.12 -17.28
CA SER A 396 -14.31 -19.58 -17.37
C SER A 396 -13.39 -20.67 -17.93
N ASP A 397 -12.62 -20.33 -18.95
CA ASP A 397 -11.61 -21.20 -19.53
C ASP A 397 -10.29 -20.44 -19.64
N GLU A 398 -9.27 -20.95 -18.95
CA GLU A 398 -7.93 -20.37 -18.90
C GLU A 398 -6.91 -21.33 -19.47
N LEU A 399 -6.28 -20.92 -20.58
CA LEU A 399 -5.14 -21.60 -21.18
C LEU A 399 -3.85 -20.86 -20.83
N LYS A 400 -2.91 -21.58 -20.23
CA LYS A 400 -1.61 -21.06 -19.85
C LYS A 400 -0.51 -21.96 -20.40
N TYR A 401 0.47 -21.34 -21.06
CA TYR A 401 1.69 -22.01 -21.47
C TYR A 401 2.88 -21.40 -20.73
N SER A 402 3.85 -22.21 -20.39
CA SER A 402 5.13 -21.74 -19.84
C SER A 402 6.27 -22.46 -20.51
N PHE A 403 7.23 -21.71 -20.96
CA PHE A 403 8.50 -22.21 -21.45
C PHE A 403 9.63 -21.54 -20.70
N GLY A 404 10.62 -22.34 -20.27
CA GLY A 404 11.79 -21.85 -19.56
C GLY A 404 13.07 -22.51 -20.05
N ARG A 405 14.17 -21.82 -19.79
CA ARG A 405 15.54 -22.31 -19.92
C ARG A 405 16.35 -21.77 -18.77
N GLN A 406 17.03 -22.65 -18.07
CA GLN A 406 17.93 -22.30 -16.99
C GLN A 406 19.26 -23.00 -17.22
N THR A 407 20.35 -22.31 -17.01
CA THR A 407 21.72 -22.85 -17.04
C THR A 407 22.42 -22.31 -15.81
N THR A 408 22.95 -23.19 -14.99
CA THR A 408 23.76 -22.87 -13.82
C THR A 408 25.14 -23.46 -14.02
N GLU A 409 26.16 -22.68 -13.85
CA GLU A 409 27.57 -23.07 -13.81
C GLU A 409 28.04 -22.83 -12.37
N ASN A 410 28.47 -23.89 -11.70
CA ASN A 410 28.97 -23.85 -10.33
C ASN A 410 30.39 -24.39 -10.32
N GLN A 411 31.29 -23.67 -9.67
CA GLN A 411 32.67 -24.10 -9.42
C GLN A 411 32.91 -24.06 -7.92
N VAL A 412 33.18 -25.20 -7.35
CA VAL A 412 33.52 -25.37 -5.93
C VAL A 412 34.96 -25.80 -5.81
N VAL A 413 35.77 -25.07 -5.06
CA VAL A 413 37.14 -25.41 -4.74
C VAL A 413 37.27 -25.61 -3.24
N THR A 414 37.59 -26.86 -2.83
CA THR A 414 37.77 -27.19 -1.40
C THR A 414 39.20 -27.66 -1.20
N ASN A 415 39.97 -26.94 -0.39
CA ASN A 415 41.40 -27.19 -0.12
C ASN A 415 42.20 -27.47 -1.41
N GLY A 416 41.96 -26.67 -2.44
CA GLY A 416 42.66 -26.77 -3.71
C GLY A 416 42.12 -27.79 -4.70
N ILE A 417 41.15 -28.63 -4.33
CA ILE A 417 40.48 -29.57 -5.20
C ILE A 417 39.25 -28.87 -5.81
N GLY A 418 39.25 -28.72 -7.12
CA GLY A 418 38.18 -28.08 -7.89
C GLY A 418 37.20 -29.05 -8.49
N ILE A 419 35.91 -28.78 -8.35
CA ILE A 419 34.81 -29.47 -9.05
C ILE A 419 34.02 -28.40 -9.78
N THR A 420 33.78 -28.60 -11.07
CA THR A 420 32.91 -27.73 -11.89
C THR A 420 31.66 -28.49 -12.26
N GLU A 421 30.52 -27.87 -12.05
CA GLU A 421 29.22 -28.45 -12.39
C GLU A 421 28.47 -27.50 -13.33
N GLN A 422 27.86 -28.07 -14.36
CA GLN A 422 26.95 -27.37 -15.25
C GLN A 422 25.59 -28.06 -15.25
N ILE A 423 24.58 -27.32 -14.79
CA ILE A 423 23.19 -27.76 -14.76
C ILE A 423 22.42 -27.03 -15.83
N ARG A 424 21.72 -27.75 -16.69
CA ARG A 424 20.82 -27.18 -17.71
C ARG A 424 19.43 -27.73 -17.50
N ILE A 425 18.45 -26.86 -17.32
CA ILE A 425 17.05 -27.21 -17.11
C ILE A 425 16.19 -26.52 -18.17
N LYS A 426 15.31 -27.28 -18.81
CA LYS A 426 14.34 -26.77 -19.80
C LYS A 426 12.93 -27.17 -19.35
N PRO A 427 12.32 -26.42 -18.42
CA PRO A 427 10.97 -26.68 -17.97
C PRO A 427 9.97 -26.09 -18.98
N SER A 428 8.96 -26.86 -19.34
CA SER A 428 7.81 -26.36 -20.10
C SER A 428 6.52 -27.01 -19.61
N TYR A 429 5.43 -26.31 -19.63
CA TYR A 429 4.12 -26.86 -19.39
C TYR A 429 3.03 -26.13 -20.17
N ILE A 430 1.98 -26.85 -20.48
CA ILE A 430 0.70 -26.30 -20.90
C ILE A 430 -0.35 -26.71 -19.87
N LYS A 431 -1.17 -25.73 -19.44
CA LYS A 431 -2.22 -25.93 -18.46
C LYS A 431 -3.50 -25.32 -19.00
N ASN A 432 -4.57 -26.09 -18.98
CA ASN A 432 -5.92 -25.61 -19.22
C ASN A 432 -6.75 -25.80 -17.94
N TYR A 433 -7.44 -24.76 -17.52
CA TYR A 433 -8.36 -24.81 -16.40
C TYR A 433 -9.73 -24.26 -16.81
N LEU A 434 -10.70 -25.17 -16.85
CA LEU A 434 -12.08 -24.86 -17.15
C LEU A 434 -12.90 -24.91 -15.85
N SER A 435 -13.72 -23.90 -15.63
CA SER A 435 -14.68 -23.83 -14.54
C SER A 435 -16.02 -23.36 -15.04
N SER A 436 -17.07 -24.09 -14.74
CA SER A 436 -18.44 -23.75 -15.13
C SER A 436 -19.39 -23.95 -13.96
N SER A 437 -20.36 -23.05 -13.82
CA SER A 437 -21.41 -23.17 -12.83
C SER A 437 -22.73 -22.74 -13.45
N PHE A 438 -23.79 -23.52 -13.22
CA PHE A 438 -25.14 -23.24 -13.70
C PHE A 438 -26.19 -23.80 -12.76
N LYS A 439 -27.39 -23.26 -12.83
CA LYS A 439 -28.53 -23.72 -12.04
C LYS A 439 -29.12 -25.01 -12.62
N LEU A 440 -29.35 -25.99 -11.75
CA LEU A 440 -30.10 -27.20 -12.06
C LEU A 440 -31.27 -27.30 -11.06
N GLY A 441 -32.43 -26.76 -11.44
CA GLY A 441 -33.58 -26.67 -10.53
C GLY A 441 -33.29 -25.77 -9.32
N LYS A 442 -33.36 -26.32 -8.11
CA LYS A 442 -33.02 -25.64 -6.85
C LYS A 442 -31.54 -25.70 -6.49
N SER A 443 -30.81 -26.61 -7.10
CA SER A 443 -29.38 -26.84 -6.87
C SER A 443 -28.51 -26.06 -7.85
N MET A 444 -27.24 -25.97 -7.57
CA MET A 444 -26.22 -25.37 -8.43
C MET A 444 -25.21 -26.43 -8.77
N LEU A 445 -25.00 -26.68 -10.05
CA LEU A 445 -23.98 -27.59 -10.51
C LEU A 445 -22.71 -26.83 -10.84
N GLN A 446 -21.60 -27.25 -10.28
CA GLN A 446 -20.26 -26.73 -10.58
C GLN A 446 -19.42 -27.82 -11.21
N ILE A 447 -18.75 -27.49 -12.30
CA ILE A 447 -17.86 -28.39 -13.03
C ILE A 447 -16.50 -27.71 -13.11
N HIS A 448 -15.47 -28.43 -12.69
CA HIS A 448 -14.08 -28.01 -12.82
C HIS A 448 -13.29 -29.06 -13.57
N SER A 449 -12.46 -28.64 -14.50
CA SER A 449 -11.53 -29.51 -15.23
C SER A 449 -10.17 -28.86 -15.28
N LEU A 450 -9.17 -29.55 -14.81
CA LEU A 450 -7.76 -29.17 -14.89
C LEU A 450 -7.02 -30.21 -15.73
N LEU A 451 -6.45 -29.74 -16.83
CA LEU A 451 -5.54 -30.52 -17.66
C LEU A 451 -4.17 -29.84 -17.66
N ARG A 452 -3.12 -30.57 -17.34
CA ARG A 452 -1.74 -30.09 -17.41
C ARG A 452 -0.83 -31.14 -18.01
N TYR A 453 -0.07 -30.73 -19.00
CA TYR A 453 1.06 -31.47 -19.53
C TYR A 453 2.35 -30.75 -19.19
N THR A 454 3.35 -31.48 -18.66
CA THR A 454 4.65 -30.94 -18.28
C THR A 454 5.74 -31.74 -18.97
N ASP A 455 6.72 -31.08 -19.58
CA ASP A 455 7.96 -31.66 -20.10
C ASP A 455 9.13 -30.88 -19.47
N ARG A 456 9.93 -31.55 -18.66
CA ARG A 456 11.11 -31.00 -18.00
C ARG A 456 12.31 -31.84 -18.37
N ARG A 457 13.27 -31.25 -19.04
CA ARG A 457 14.55 -31.87 -19.43
C ARG A 457 15.66 -31.27 -18.61
N GLU A 458 16.49 -32.08 -18.04
CA GLU A 458 17.58 -31.73 -17.16
C GLU A 458 18.87 -32.40 -17.61
N GLU A 459 19.98 -31.72 -17.54
CA GLU A 459 21.30 -32.18 -17.85
C GLU A 459 22.27 -31.72 -16.79
N LEU A 460 23.04 -32.63 -16.21
CA LEU A 460 24.14 -32.34 -15.30
C LEU A 460 25.42 -32.78 -15.99
N VAL A 461 26.39 -31.88 -16.01
CA VAL A 461 27.78 -32.21 -16.40
C VAL A 461 28.64 -31.80 -15.22
N SER A 462 29.38 -32.75 -14.65
CA SER A 462 30.33 -32.49 -13.58
C SER A 462 31.74 -32.91 -14.05
N ALA A 463 32.74 -32.11 -13.70
CA ALA A 463 34.14 -32.35 -14.05
C ALA A 463 35.07 -31.95 -12.91
N SER A 464 36.12 -32.72 -12.69
CA SER A 464 37.21 -32.40 -11.77
C SER A 464 38.54 -32.95 -12.33
N ASP A 465 39.55 -32.10 -12.36
CA ASP A 465 40.88 -32.48 -12.78
C ASP A 465 41.58 -33.38 -11.77
N SER A 466 41.26 -33.22 -10.50
CA SER A 466 41.88 -33.95 -9.39
C SER A 466 41.12 -35.19 -8.96
N LEU A 467 39.83 -35.29 -9.30
CA LEU A 467 38.95 -36.40 -8.91
C LEU A 467 38.19 -36.93 -10.14
N PRO A 468 38.83 -37.83 -10.96
CA PRO A 468 38.23 -38.32 -12.21
C PRO A 468 36.84 -38.99 -12.04
N LEU A 469 36.57 -39.55 -10.86
CA LEU A 469 35.25 -40.14 -10.53
C LEU A 469 34.10 -39.13 -10.58
N TYR A 470 34.36 -37.84 -10.46
CA TYR A 470 33.36 -36.79 -10.60
C TYR A 470 33.10 -36.34 -12.04
N ASN A 471 33.85 -36.91 -13.02
CA ASN A 471 33.63 -36.60 -14.43
C ASN A 471 32.43 -37.41 -14.94
N THR A 472 31.25 -36.81 -14.83
CA THR A 472 29.99 -37.44 -15.20
C THR A 472 29.14 -36.52 -16.10
N MET A 473 28.29 -37.17 -16.90
CA MET A 473 27.25 -36.49 -17.67
C MET A 473 25.96 -37.29 -17.54
N GLU A 474 24.96 -36.67 -16.94
CA GLU A 474 23.67 -37.27 -16.71
C GLU A 474 22.54 -36.46 -17.36
N ARG A 475 21.55 -37.16 -17.90
CA ARG A 475 20.38 -36.53 -18.54
C ARG A 475 19.11 -37.15 -18.01
N PHE A 476 18.18 -36.27 -17.63
CA PHE A 476 16.89 -36.69 -17.12
C PHE A 476 15.77 -36.01 -17.95
N ALA A 477 14.67 -36.71 -18.11
CA ALA A 477 13.48 -36.16 -18.74
C ALA A 477 12.26 -36.59 -17.93
N THR A 478 11.64 -35.63 -17.30
CA THR A 478 10.40 -35.85 -16.56
C THR A 478 9.24 -35.35 -17.39
N ARG A 479 8.31 -36.23 -17.73
CA ARG A 479 7.06 -35.91 -18.43
C ARG A 479 5.90 -36.36 -17.58
N SER A 480 4.94 -35.49 -17.41
CA SER A 480 3.73 -35.83 -16.68
C SER A 480 2.50 -35.22 -17.32
N THR A 481 1.44 -35.97 -17.35
CA THR A 481 0.10 -35.51 -17.69
C THR A 481 -0.77 -35.67 -16.47
N MET A 482 -1.43 -34.59 -16.09
CA MET A 482 -2.37 -34.62 -14.99
C MET A 482 -3.74 -34.14 -15.51
N MET A 483 -4.75 -34.92 -15.15
CA MET A 483 -6.15 -34.55 -15.40
C MET A 483 -6.92 -34.68 -14.08
N ARG A 484 -7.58 -33.61 -13.69
CA ARG A 484 -8.48 -33.60 -12.52
C ARG A 484 -9.81 -33.02 -12.93
N ASN A 485 -10.87 -33.77 -12.72
CA ASN A 485 -12.24 -33.31 -12.94
C ASN A 485 -12.98 -33.39 -11.62
N ALA A 486 -13.77 -32.36 -11.32
CA ALA A 486 -14.62 -32.31 -10.15
C ALA A 486 -16.02 -31.81 -10.57
N ILE A 487 -17.03 -32.44 -10.04
CA ILE A 487 -18.43 -32.06 -10.17
C ILE A 487 -18.97 -31.94 -8.74
N THR A 488 -19.49 -30.75 -8.41
CA THR A 488 -20.09 -30.47 -7.09
C THR A 488 -21.47 -29.87 -7.28
N THR A 489 -22.38 -30.16 -6.35
CA THR A 489 -23.79 -29.72 -6.36
C THR A 489 -24.09 -28.88 -5.13
#